data_2b928b7079c59aa51525947480ce968d
#
_entry.id   2b928b7079c59aa51525947480ce968d
#
_cell.length_a   1.000
_cell.length_b   1.000
_cell.length_c   1.000
_cell.angle_alpha   90.00
_cell.angle_beta   90.00
_cell.angle_gamma   90.00
#
_symmetry.space_group_name_H-M   'P 1'
#
loop_
_entity.id
_entity.type
_entity.pdbx_description
1 polymer ?
#
loop_
_entity_poly.entity_id
_entity_poly.type
_entity_poly.pdbx_seq_one_letter_code
_entity_poly.pdbx_strand_id
1 'polypeptide(L)'
;MDPCPFVRIVIGNLAVKFPDHRSFPCYCKIRLKGFSTQVLNIPLQVQESDAVASKIHAYFSLNKPEMEKLAEKSKTTAGKLPLLEIEIYMGRREDIYSCGFMRRKKLVGYVAVLLDLKGFIKNYSNNSGSCVIQNGWVLICGSEAKLNLDVRAEPDPRFVFKFDGEPECSPQVFQVSGNVKQPVFTCKFSFRNSGERNLRCRSSLSEPSTSTSCLSSVTADKEQPMKERKGWSITVHDLSGSPVAAASMVTPFVPSPGTDRVSRYNPGAWLILRHGHSTWKPWGRLEAWREGNGGFLLGYRFELISEGGIDTIPLANSTISAKNGGKFSIDITTGSTPMTSPNSSFDLSSGSGSGTDFGSTTGSGSLANMFYRGFVMSATVEGDGKCSQPEVEIGMQHITCTEDAAAFVALAAAMDLSMDACRLFSQKLKKQLRQFHLE
;
A
#
# COMPACT_ATOMS: atom_id res chain seq x y z
N MET A 1 3.40 0.51 23.79
CA MET A 1 2.55 0.66 22.60
C MET A 1 1.53 -0.48 22.57
N ASP A 2 0.22 -0.19 22.44
CA ASP A 2 -0.83 -1.20 22.42
C ASP A 2 -1.41 -1.33 21.00
N PRO A 3 -1.42 -2.54 20.41
CA PRO A 3 -1.95 -2.73 19.08
C PRO A 3 -3.48 -2.65 19.06
N CYS A 4 -4.03 -2.13 17.97
CA CYS A 4 -5.45 -2.14 17.70
C CYS A 4 -5.88 -3.52 17.18
N PRO A 5 -7.07 -4.02 17.57
CA PRO A 5 -7.61 -5.26 17.04
C PRO A 5 -8.03 -5.08 15.57
N PHE A 6 -7.43 -5.86 14.69
CA PHE A 6 -7.86 -6.06 13.31
C PHE A 6 -8.10 -7.54 13.08
N VAL A 7 -9.02 -7.84 12.17
CA VAL A 7 -9.33 -9.20 11.72
C VAL A 7 -9.18 -9.27 10.22
N ARG A 8 -8.54 -10.31 9.76
CA ARG A 8 -8.41 -10.62 8.35
C ARG A 8 -9.34 -11.78 7.99
N ILE A 9 -10.27 -11.54 7.07
CA ILE A 9 -11.06 -12.62 6.44
C ILE A 9 -10.27 -13.09 5.22
N VAL A 10 -9.71 -14.26 5.31
CA VAL A 10 -8.84 -14.86 4.28
C VAL A 10 -9.65 -15.84 3.45
N ILE A 11 -9.51 -15.76 2.13
CA ILE A 11 -10.11 -16.66 1.15
C ILE A 11 -9.00 -17.36 0.40
N GLY A 12 -8.95 -18.68 0.52
CA GLY A 12 -7.93 -19.51 -0.08
C GLY A 12 -8.49 -20.72 -0.83
N ASN A 13 -7.58 -21.52 -1.41
CA ASN A 13 -7.85 -22.81 -2.05
C ASN A 13 -8.93 -22.79 -3.12
N LEU A 14 -9.09 -21.65 -3.82
CA LEU A 14 -10.12 -21.51 -4.86
C LEU A 14 -9.85 -22.45 -6.04
N ALA A 15 -10.81 -23.35 -6.31
CA ALA A 15 -10.82 -24.22 -7.50
C ALA A 15 -12.25 -24.57 -7.88
N VAL A 16 -12.54 -24.74 -9.17
CA VAL A 16 -13.88 -25.14 -9.66
C VAL A 16 -13.80 -26.51 -10.30
N LYS A 17 -14.80 -27.35 -9.99
CA LYS A 17 -15.00 -28.68 -10.60
C LYS A 17 -16.38 -28.74 -11.26
N PHE A 18 -16.40 -29.03 -12.55
CA PHE A 18 -17.63 -29.24 -13.32
C PHE A 18 -17.98 -30.74 -13.38
N PRO A 19 -19.27 -31.12 -13.46
CA PRO A 19 -19.69 -32.51 -13.44
C PRO A 19 -19.26 -33.28 -14.70
N ASP A 20 -19.17 -32.62 -15.85
CA ASP A 20 -18.81 -33.18 -17.15
C ASP A 20 -17.29 -33.23 -17.42
N HIS A 21 -16.46 -33.06 -16.39
CA HIS A 21 -14.99 -33.05 -16.45
C HIS A 21 -14.36 -32.07 -17.46
N ARG A 22 -15.15 -31.16 -18.01
CA ARG A 22 -14.66 -30.12 -18.92
C ARG A 22 -14.04 -29.00 -18.11
N SER A 23 -12.80 -28.63 -18.43
CA SER A 23 -12.11 -27.52 -17.83
C SER A 23 -12.35 -26.25 -18.64
N PHE A 24 -13.04 -25.28 -18.05
CA PHE A 24 -13.20 -23.97 -18.64
C PHE A 24 -12.45 -22.94 -17.77
N PRO A 25 -11.76 -21.96 -18.36
CA PRO A 25 -11.22 -20.86 -17.58
C PRO A 25 -12.38 -20.13 -16.87
N CYS A 26 -12.20 -19.88 -15.58
CA CYS A 26 -13.18 -19.21 -14.75
C CYS A 26 -12.52 -18.07 -13.98
N TYR A 27 -13.29 -17.05 -13.71
CA TYR A 27 -12.94 -16.00 -12.74
C TYR A 27 -14.07 -15.83 -11.74
N CYS A 28 -13.75 -15.31 -10.56
CA CYS A 28 -14.74 -14.99 -9.54
C CYS A 28 -14.70 -13.50 -9.18
N LYS A 29 -15.86 -13.03 -8.72
CA LYS A 29 -16.01 -11.74 -8.03
C LYS A 29 -16.38 -12.00 -6.59
N ILE A 30 -15.52 -11.55 -5.69
CA ILE A 30 -15.68 -11.71 -4.25
C ILE A 30 -16.15 -10.38 -3.68
N ARG A 31 -17.29 -10.40 -2.99
CA ARG A 31 -17.94 -9.22 -2.41
C ARG A 31 -18.16 -9.40 -0.92
N LEU A 32 -17.72 -8.43 -0.16
CA LEU A 32 -18.09 -8.24 1.23
C LEU A 32 -18.71 -6.85 1.34
N LYS A 33 -19.88 -6.74 1.96
CA LYS A 33 -20.62 -5.48 2.06
C LYS A 33 -19.80 -4.39 2.77
N GLY A 34 -19.57 -3.28 2.08
CA GLY A 34 -18.76 -2.15 2.58
C GLY A 34 -17.32 -2.16 2.11
N PHE A 35 -16.91 -3.19 1.38
CA PHE A 35 -15.56 -3.32 0.83
C PHE A 35 -15.57 -3.34 -0.71
N SER A 36 -14.44 -3.00 -1.32
CA SER A 36 -14.26 -3.09 -2.76
C SER A 36 -14.36 -4.54 -3.25
N THR A 37 -15.03 -4.74 -4.39
CA THR A 37 -15.13 -6.07 -5.02
C THR A 37 -13.76 -6.52 -5.52
N GLN A 38 -13.35 -7.71 -5.14
CA GLN A 38 -12.14 -8.34 -5.65
C GLN A 38 -12.47 -9.26 -6.83
N VAL A 39 -11.66 -9.25 -7.88
CA VAL A 39 -11.85 -10.07 -9.09
C VAL A 39 -10.59 -10.88 -9.33
N LEU A 40 -10.74 -12.21 -9.39
CA LEU A 40 -9.63 -13.17 -9.46
C LEU A 40 -9.90 -14.25 -10.50
N ASN A 41 -8.86 -14.67 -11.21
CA ASN A 41 -8.93 -15.91 -12.01
C ASN A 41 -8.89 -17.11 -11.06
N ILE A 42 -9.77 -18.07 -11.28
CA ILE A 42 -9.79 -19.33 -10.53
C ILE A 42 -8.88 -20.32 -11.25
N PRO A 43 -7.89 -20.91 -10.57
CA PRO A 43 -7.06 -21.94 -11.19
C PRO A 43 -7.90 -23.16 -11.54
N LEU A 44 -7.63 -23.74 -12.70
CA LEU A 44 -8.20 -25.01 -13.10
C LEU A 44 -7.50 -26.10 -12.30
N GLN A 45 -8.25 -26.90 -11.55
CA GLN A 45 -7.66 -28.00 -10.80
C GLN A 45 -7.31 -29.14 -11.78
N VAL A 46 -6.03 -29.42 -11.90
CA VAL A 46 -5.51 -30.62 -12.52
C VAL A 46 -4.87 -31.44 -11.39
N GLN A 47 -5.54 -32.50 -10.99
CA GLN A 47 -5.13 -33.56 -10.07
C GLN A 47 -4.92 -33.23 -8.58
N GLU A 48 -5.44 -34.12 -7.75
CA GLU A 48 -5.15 -34.31 -6.34
C GLU A 48 -3.69 -34.72 -6.18
N SER A 49 -2.81 -33.81 -5.92
CA SER A 49 -1.50 -34.09 -5.36
C SER A 49 -1.35 -33.36 -4.03
N ASP A 50 -0.92 -34.16 -3.08
CA ASP A 50 -0.65 -33.93 -1.67
C ASP A 50 -0.29 -32.53 -1.20
N ALA A 51 -0.87 -32.16 -0.04
CA ALA A 51 -0.40 -31.15 0.92
C ALA A 51 0.15 -29.85 0.32
N VAL A 52 -0.61 -29.20 -0.55
CA VAL A 52 -0.29 -27.85 -0.99
C VAL A 52 -0.61 -26.90 0.18
N ALA A 53 0.40 -26.21 0.69
CA ALA A 53 0.22 -25.10 1.63
C ALA A 53 -0.95 -24.22 1.14
N SER A 54 -1.92 -23.96 2.05
CA SER A 54 -3.14 -23.20 1.73
C SER A 54 -2.81 -21.90 1.01
N LYS A 55 -3.09 -21.87 -0.30
CA LYS A 55 -2.80 -20.68 -1.12
C LYS A 55 -3.86 -19.62 -0.88
N ILE A 56 -3.46 -18.49 -0.33
CA ILE A 56 -4.34 -17.34 -0.14
C ILE A 56 -4.54 -16.63 -1.49
N HIS A 57 -5.80 -16.43 -1.88
CA HIS A 57 -6.16 -15.77 -3.13
C HIS A 57 -6.71 -14.36 -2.92
N ALA A 58 -7.45 -14.15 -1.82
CA ALA A 58 -8.04 -12.86 -1.47
C ALA A 58 -8.12 -12.69 0.03
N TYR A 59 -8.26 -11.45 0.49
CA TYR A 59 -8.54 -11.17 1.91
C TYR A 59 -9.25 -9.82 2.06
N PHE A 60 -10.00 -9.68 3.16
CA PHE A 60 -10.57 -8.42 3.63
C PHE A 60 -10.04 -8.15 5.03
N SER A 61 -9.55 -6.94 5.25
CA SER A 61 -9.06 -6.51 6.56
C SER A 61 -10.10 -5.61 7.20
N LEU A 62 -10.51 -5.96 8.42
CA LEU A 62 -11.56 -5.30 9.17
C LEU A 62 -10.99 -4.74 10.48
N ASN A 63 -11.19 -3.47 10.73
CA ASN A 63 -10.94 -2.86 12.02
C ASN A 63 -12.12 -3.09 12.98
N LYS A 64 -11.96 -2.75 14.26
CA LYS A 64 -13.01 -2.94 15.27
C LYS A 64 -14.34 -2.26 14.91
N PRO A 65 -14.41 -0.98 14.49
CA PRO A 65 -15.65 -0.35 14.07
C PRO A 65 -16.33 -1.05 12.88
N GLU A 66 -15.57 -1.53 11.91
CA GLU A 66 -16.11 -2.26 10.75
C GLU A 66 -16.69 -3.61 11.14
N MET A 67 -16.00 -4.33 12.03
CA MET A 67 -16.49 -5.59 12.59
C MET A 67 -17.81 -5.38 13.37
N GLU A 68 -17.87 -4.37 14.24
CA GLU A 68 -19.07 -4.01 15.00
C GLU A 68 -20.22 -3.62 14.08
N LYS A 69 -19.98 -2.77 13.08
CA LYS A 69 -20.96 -2.36 12.07
C LYS A 69 -21.51 -3.53 11.25
N LEU A 70 -20.67 -4.49 10.89
CA LEU A 70 -21.10 -5.71 10.22
C LEU A 70 -21.92 -6.60 11.17
N ALA A 71 -21.52 -6.71 12.43
CA ALA A 71 -22.22 -7.49 13.45
C ALA A 71 -23.57 -6.87 13.88
N GLU A 72 -23.69 -5.53 13.93
CA GLU A 72 -24.92 -4.82 14.30
C GLU A 72 -26.01 -4.89 13.21
N LYS A 73 -25.62 -4.78 11.93
CA LYS A 73 -26.57 -4.94 10.81
C LYS A 73 -27.25 -6.31 10.79
N SER A 74 -26.69 -7.29 11.49
CA SER A 74 -27.30 -8.59 11.76
C SER A 74 -28.49 -8.52 12.73
N LYS A 75 -28.60 -7.47 13.57
CA LYS A 75 -29.70 -7.32 14.52
C LYS A 75 -30.95 -6.69 13.90
N THR A 76 -30.79 -5.81 12.92
CA THR A 76 -31.88 -4.98 12.36
C THR A 76 -32.60 -5.62 11.17
N THR A 77 -32.01 -6.63 10.52
CA THR A 77 -32.60 -7.28 9.35
C THR A 77 -32.77 -8.79 9.61
N ALA A 78 -33.79 -9.16 10.39
CA ALA A 78 -34.22 -10.56 10.61
C ALA A 78 -33.08 -11.56 10.92
N GLY A 79 -32.07 -11.15 11.69
CA GLY A 79 -30.99 -12.04 12.15
C GLY A 79 -30.01 -12.51 11.09
N LYS A 80 -29.97 -11.90 9.90
CA LYS A 80 -29.05 -12.32 8.82
C LYS A 80 -27.60 -11.92 9.14
N LEU A 81 -26.74 -12.92 9.25
CA LEU A 81 -25.29 -12.74 9.39
C LEU A 81 -24.70 -11.99 8.18
N PRO A 82 -23.55 -11.29 8.34
CA PRO A 82 -22.82 -10.73 7.22
C PRO A 82 -22.50 -11.82 6.19
N LEU A 83 -22.68 -11.50 4.91
CA LEU A 83 -22.54 -12.42 3.82
C LEU A 83 -21.30 -12.10 3.00
N LEU A 84 -20.43 -13.09 2.82
CA LEU A 84 -19.39 -13.11 1.81
C LEU A 84 -19.96 -13.77 0.58
N GLU A 85 -20.09 -13.04 -0.52
CA GLU A 85 -20.66 -13.50 -1.77
C GLU A 85 -19.57 -13.71 -2.82
N ILE A 86 -19.55 -14.88 -3.44
CA ILE A 86 -18.58 -15.26 -4.47
C ILE A 86 -19.36 -15.64 -5.73
N GLU A 87 -19.37 -14.75 -6.71
CA GLU A 87 -19.96 -15.01 -8.03
C GLU A 87 -18.91 -15.62 -8.95
N ILE A 88 -19.24 -16.71 -9.65
CA ILE A 88 -18.34 -17.43 -10.55
C ILE A 88 -18.81 -17.22 -12.00
N TYR A 89 -17.87 -16.87 -12.88
CA TYR A 89 -18.11 -16.60 -14.29
C TYR A 89 -17.20 -17.44 -15.16
N MET A 90 -17.71 -17.88 -16.32
CA MET A 90 -16.88 -18.49 -17.38
C MET A 90 -16.13 -17.41 -18.15
N GLY A 91 -14.84 -17.65 -18.45
CA GLY A 91 -13.94 -16.75 -19.13
C GLY A 91 -12.73 -16.37 -18.30
N ARG A 92 -11.87 -15.50 -18.84
CA ARG A 92 -10.73 -14.92 -18.12
C ARG A 92 -11.04 -13.50 -17.65
N ARG A 93 -10.34 -13.06 -16.61
CA ARG A 93 -10.44 -11.68 -16.08
C ARG A 93 -10.13 -10.63 -17.15
N GLU A 94 -9.17 -10.90 -18.01
CA GLU A 94 -8.70 -10.01 -19.08
C GLU A 94 -9.81 -9.69 -20.09
N ASP A 95 -10.73 -10.64 -20.32
CA ASP A 95 -11.90 -10.47 -21.20
C ASP A 95 -12.88 -9.40 -20.70
N ILE A 96 -12.73 -8.93 -19.46
CA ILE A 96 -13.58 -7.89 -18.85
C ILE A 96 -13.29 -6.51 -19.47
N TYR A 97 -12.05 -6.27 -19.88
CA TYR A 97 -11.53 -4.96 -20.31
C TYR A 97 -11.33 -4.88 -21.84
N SER A 98 -11.54 -5.97 -22.57
CA SER A 98 -11.40 -5.99 -24.02
C SER A 98 -12.58 -5.27 -24.71
N CYS A 99 -12.30 -4.13 -25.31
CA CYS A 99 -13.23 -3.33 -26.12
C CYS A 99 -13.41 -3.91 -27.53
N GLY A 100 -13.86 -5.14 -27.65
CA GLY A 100 -14.13 -5.73 -28.94
C GLY A 100 -14.97 -6.98 -28.82
N PHE A 101 -16.21 -6.92 -29.27
CA PHE A 101 -17.21 -7.98 -29.19
C PHE A 101 -17.54 -8.43 -27.76
N MET A 102 -18.64 -7.92 -27.24
CA MET A 102 -19.27 -8.36 -25.98
C MET A 102 -19.59 -9.86 -26.06
N ARG A 103 -18.64 -10.73 -25.72
CA ARG A 103 -19.00 -12.10 -25.31
C ARG A 103 -19.77 -11.96 -24.01
N ARG A 104 -21.06 -12.30 -24.05
CA ARG A 104 -21.93 -12.31 -22.87
C ARG A 104 -21.25 -13.12 -21.78
N LYS A 105 -20.90 -12.46 -20.68
CA LYS A 105 -20.32 -13.07 -19.48
C LYS A 105 -21.30 -14.11 -18.99
N LYS A 106 -20.97 -15.39 -19.09
CA LYS A 106 -21.85 -16.46 -18.63
C LYS A 106 -21.60 -16.67 -17.15
N LEU A 107 -22.58 -16.28 -16.33
CA LEU A 107 -22.59 -16.57 -14.91
C LEU A 107 -22.79 -18.10 -14.75
N VAL A 108 -21.90 -18.75 -14.01
CA VAL A 108 -22.02 -20.16 -13.60
C VAL A 108 -22.96 -20.26 -12.42
N GLY A 109 -22.81 -19.35 -11.44
CA GLY A 109 -23.60 -19.28 -10.25
C GLY A 109 -22.86 -18.54 -9.14
N TYR A 110 -23.31 -18.68 -7.91
CA TYR A 110 -22.72 -18.03 -6.75
C TYR A 110 -22.63 -18.95 -5.55
N VAL A 111 -21.72 -18.61 -4.64
CA VAL A 111 -21.60 -19.19 -3.29
C VAL A 111 -21.70 -18.08 -2.28
N ALA A 112 -22.47 -18.31 -1.22
CA ALA A 112 -22.70 -17.38 -0.13
C ALA A 112 -22.20 -18.00 1.17
N VAL A 113 -21.23 -17.34 1.84
CA VAL A 113 -20.67 -17.79 3.11
C VAL A 113 -21.10 -16.82 4.21
N LEU A 114 -21.74 -17.35 5.25
CA LEU A 114 -22.17 -16.56 6.42
C LEU A 114 -20.99 -16.36 7.36
N LEU A 115 -20.71 -15.12 7.72
CA LEU A 115 -19.60 -14.77 8.60
C LEU A 115 -20.09 -14.57 10.04
N ASP A 116 -19.80 -15.49 10.94
CA ASP A 116 -20.05 -15.29 12.39
C ASP A 116 -18.91 -14.50 13.03
N LEU A 117 -18.96 -13.19 12.85
CA LEU A 117 -17.95 -12.29 13.43
C LEU A 117 -18.16 -12.07 14.94
N LYS A 118 -19.37 -12.35 15.49
CA LYS A 118 -19.63 -12.16 16.94
C LYS A 118 -18.90 -13.19 17.78
N GLY A 119 -18.95 -14.45 17.35
CA GLY A 119 -18.18 -15.52 17.98
C GLY A 119 -16.69 -15.22 17.95
N PHE A 120 -16.20 -14.73 16.81
CA PHE A 120 -14.80 -14.37 16.64
C PHE A 120 -14.38 -13.20 17.55
N ILE A 121 -15.16 -12.10 17.61
CA ILE A 121 -14.85 -10.93 18.46
C ILE A 121 -14.77 -11.31 19.95
N LYS A 122 -15.67 -12.18 20.43
CA LYS A 122 -15.64 -12.68 21.81
C LYS A 122 -14.38 -13.50 22.10
N ASN A 123 -13.96 -14.32 21.15
CA ASN A 123 -12.81 -15.20 21.30
C ASN A 123 -11.47 -14.48 21.04
N TYR A 124 -11.50 -13.33 20.34
CA TYR A 124 -10.33 -12.50 20.09
C TYR A 124 -9.58 -12.10 21.37
N SER A 125 -10.34 -11.79 22.43
CA SER A 125 -9.79 -11.44 23.76
C SER A 125 -9.06 -12.59 24.46
N ASN A 126 -9.28 -13.83 24.02
CA ASN A 126 -8.74 -15.05 24.64
C ASN A 126 -7.53 -15.64 23.89
N ASN A 127 -6.88 -14.84 23.00
CA ASN A 127 -5.74 -15.28 22.21
C ASN A 127 -6.00 -16.54 21.35
N SER A 128 -7.23 -16.82 20.99
CA SER A 128 -7.57 -17.95 20.12
C SER A 128 -7.11 -17.66 18.70
N GLY A 129 -6.45 -18.66 18.10
CA GLY A 129 -5.90 -18.60 16.75
C GLY A 129 -6.96 -18.40 15.64
N SER A 130 -6.62 -18.71 14.39
CA SER A 130 -7.52 -18.57 13.25
C SER A 130 -8.80 -19.41 13.46
N CYS A 131 -9.96 -18.85 13.04
CA CYS A 131 -11.23 -19.52 13.03
C CYS A 131 -11.60 -19.90 11.59
N VAL A 132 -11.75 -21.20 11.32
CA VAL A 132 -12.22 -21.71 10.03
C VAL A 132 -13.73 -21.54 9.96
N ILE A 133 -14.21 -20.79 8.96
CA ILE A 133 -15.63 -20.52 8.73
C ILE A 133 -16.19 -21.52 7.71
N GLN A 134 -15.46 -21.76 6.62
CA GLN A 134 -15.83 -22.69 5.57
C GLN A 134 -14.56 -23.35 5.04
N ASN A 135 -14.57 -24.66 4.83
CA ASN A 135 -13.46 -25.37 4.19
C ASN A 135 -14.00 -26.51 3.32
N GLY A 136 -13.44 -26.65 2.11
CA GLY A 136 -13.69 -27.73 1.19
C GLY A 136 -14.67 -27.40 0.05
N TRP A 137 -15.22 -28.45 -0.55
CA TRP A 137 -16.07 -28.36 -1.73
C TRP A 137 -17.50 -27.99 -1.39
N VAL A 138 -18.01 -26.88 -1.95
CA VAL A 138 -19.38 -26.41 -1.83
C VAL A 138 -20.07 -26.39 -3.19
N LEU A 139 -21.38 -26.68 -3.20
CA LEU A 139 -22.18 -26.60 -4.44
C LEU A 139 -22.38 -25.13 -4.82
N ILE A 140 -22.20 -24.82 -6.12
CA ILE A 140 -22.46 -23.49 -6.65
C ILE A 140 -23.96 -23.37 -6.89
N CYS A 141 -24.63 -22.40 -6.23
CA CYS A 141 -26.04 -22.11 -6.44
C CYS A 141 -26.31 -21.74 -7.90
N GLY A 142 -27.24 -22.44 -8.56
CA GLY A 142 -27.59 -22.26 -9.97
C GLY A 142 -26.80 -23.15 -10.94
N SER A 143 -25.98 -24.08 -10.42
CA SER A 143 -25.20 -25.01 -11.25
C SER A 143 -24.94 -26.31 -10.48
N GLU A 144 -24.64 -27.39 -11.18
CA GLU A 144 -24.16 -28.67 -10.61
C GLU A 144 -22.64 -28.64 -10.33
N ALA A 145 -21.96 -27.55 -10.69
CA ALA A 145 -20.54 -27.35 -10.42
C ALA A 145 -20.28 -27.14 -8.95
N LYS A 146 -19.07 -27.48 -8.49
CA LYS A 146 -18.60 -27.29 -7.12
C LYS A 146 -17.42 -26.31 -7.08
N LEU A 147 -17.40 -25.49 -6.06
CA LEU A 147 -16.28 -24.60 -5.73
C LEU A 147 -15.56 -25.16 -4.49
N ASN A 148 -14.25 -25.37 -4.61
CA ASN A 148 -13.41 -25.55 -3.42
C ASN A 148 -13.03 -24.19 -2.89
N LEU A 149 -13.20 -24.00 -1.60
CA LEU A 149 -12.81 -22.75 -0.95
C LEU A 149 -12.49 -22.96 0.53
N ASP A 150 -11.56 -22.17 1.03
CA ASP A 150 -11.19 -22.05 2.44
C ASP A 150 -11.42 -20.60 2.87
N VAL A 151 -12.35 -20.39 3.82
CA VAL A 151 -12.62 -19.07 4.39
C VAL A 151 -12.30 -19.12 5.87
N ARG A 152 -11.38 -18.27 6.29
CA ARG A 152 -10.90 -18.17 7.66
C ARG A 152 -10.92 -16.74 8.17
N ALA A 153 -11.19 -16.58 9.46
CA ALA A 153 -10.95 -15.33 10.17
C ALA A 153 -9.67 -15.46 10.99
N GLU A 154 -8.72 -14.56 10.76
CA GLU A 154 -7.42 -14.55 11.42
C GLU A 154 -7.22 -13.23 12.18
N PRO A 155 -6.70 -13.26 13.42
CA PRO A 155 -6.26 -12.05 14.11
C PRO A 155 -5.13 -11.38 13.33
N ASP A 156 -5.21 -10.05 13.17
CA ASP A 156 -4.20 -9.25 12.46
C ASP A 156 -3.94 -7.94 13.21
N PRO A 157 -3.46 -7.99 14.48
CA PRO A 157 -3.29 -6.81 15.30
C PRO A 157 -2.30 -5.83 14.69
N ARG A 158 -2.63 -4.51 14.74
CA ARG A 158 -1.83 -3.45 14.12
C ARG A 158 -1.61 -2.31 15.07
N PHE A 159 -0.44 -1.69 14.97
CA PHE A 159 -0.22 -0.35 15.51
C PHE A 159 -0.76 0.68 14.51
N VAL A 160 -1.49 1.66 15.02
CA VAL A 160 -2.06 2.73 14.21
C VAL A 160 -1.44 4.05 14.67
N PHE A 161 -0.83 4.77 13.73
CA PHE A 161 -0.26 6.10 13.96
C PHE A 161 -0.98 7.13 13.08
N LYS A 162 -1.19 8.33 13.63
CA LYS A 162 -1.83 9.41 12.91
C LYS A 162 -1.01 10.68 13.05
N PHE A 163 -0.76 11.34 11.94
CA PHE A 163 -0.13 12.65 11.91
C PHE A 163 -1.15 13.73 12.29
N ASP A 164 -0.69 14.72 13.07
CA ASP A 164 -1.51 15.88 13.46
C ASP A 164 -1.49 17.01 12.41
N GLY A 165 -0.90 16.76 11.27
CA GLY A 165 -0.79 17.71 10.18
C GLY A 165 0.02 17.17 9.03
N GLU A 166 0.28 18.02 8.06
CA GLU A 166 1.09 17.69 6.90
C GLU A 166 2.55 17.45 7.30
N PRO A 167 3.23 16.44 6.72
CA PRO A 167 4.64 16.18 6.99
C PRO A 167 5.56 17.38 6.79
N GLU A 168 5.26 18.31 5.86
CA GLU A 168 6.00 19.57 5.67
C GLU A 168 5.89 20.51 6.86
N CYS A 169 4.80 20.45 7.63
CA CYS A 169 4.53 21.33 8.77
C CYS A 169 5.15 20.82 10.08
N SER A 170 6.00 19.81 10.02
CA SER A 170 6.67 19.22 11.18
C SER A 170 5.70 18.77 12.30
N PRO A 171 4.72 17.92 11.98
CA PRO A 171 3.64 17.53 12.87
C PRO A 171 4.10 16.59 13.98
N GLN A 172 3.30 16.53 15.05
CA GLN A 172 3.34 15.41 15.99
C GLN A 172 2.67 14.17 15.37
N VAL A 173 3.12 13.00 15.82
CA VAL A 173 2.56 11.71 15.44
C VAL A 173 2.05 10.99 16.67
N PHE A 174 0.77 10.67 16.65
CA PHE A 174 0.07 10.03 17.75
C PHE A 174 -0.15 8.55 17.43
N GLN A 175 0.11 7.71 18.41
CA GLN A 175 -0.44 6.36 18.41
C GLN A 175 -1.91 6.44 18.77
N VAL A 176 -2.76 5.74 18.02
CA VAL A 176 -4.20 5.66 18.24
C VAL A 176 -4.56 4.25 18.70
N SER A 177 -5.20 4.13 19.86
CA SER A 177 -5.76 2.88 20.37
C SER A 177 -7.19 3.11 20.85
N GLY A 178 -8.18 2.74 20.03
CA GLY A 178 -9.58 3.07 20.26
C GLY A 178 -9.81 4.59 20.30
N ASN A 179 -10.25 5.10 21.46
CA ASN A 179 -10.47 6.54 21.67
C ASN A 179 -9.25 7.27 22.25
N VAL A 180 -8.18 6.55 22.56
CA VAL A 180 -6.98 7.12 23.16
C VAL A 180 -6.00 7.53 22.06
N LYS A 181 -5.50 8.77 22.13
CA LYS A 181 -4.43 9.29 21.30
C LYS A 181 -3.25 9.63 22.19
N GLN A 182 -2.11 9.03 21.95
CA GLN A 182 -0.90 9.26 22.72
C GLN A 182 0.20 9.75 21.78
N PRO A 183 0.84 10.91 22.06
CA PRO A 183 1.97 11.36 21.26
C PRO A 183 3.12 10.36 21.41
N VAL A 184 3.78 10.03 20.30
CA VAL A 184 4.92 9.09 20.28
C VAL A 184 6.11 9.69 19.56
N PHE A 185 5.87 10.41 18.45
CA PHE A 185 6.93 10.98 17.64
C PHE A 185 6.62 12.43 17.27
N THR A 186 7.68 13.15 16.87
CA THR A 186 7.61 14.43 16.19
C THR A 186 8.38 14.33 14.89
N CYS A 187 7.78 14.72 13.78
CA CYS A 187 8.47 14.85 12.50
C CYS A 187 9.08 16.23 12.39
N LYS A 188 10.27 16.33 11.78
CA LYS A 188 10.88 17.61 11.40
C LYS A 188 11.22 17.56 9.92
N PHE A 189 10.59 18.44 9.15
CA PHE A 189 10.89 18.62 7.74
C PHE A 189 12.02 19.64 7.56
N SER A 190 12.94 19.34 6.65
CA SER A 190 13.99 20.26 6.26
C SER A 190 14.31 20.10 4.76
N PHE A 191 14.85 21.16 4.16
CA PHE A 191 15.36 21.13 2.80
C PHE A 191 16.71 21.82 2.73
N ARG A 192 17.63 21.25 1.96
CA ARG A 192 18.93 21.86 1.73
C ARG A 192 18.86 22.74 0.48
N ASN A 193 18.99 24.06 0.65
CA ASN A 193 19.24 24.97 -0.46
C ASN A 193 20.69 24.77 -0.93
N SER A 194 20.89 24.57 -2.24
CA SER A 194 22.22 24.41 -2.84
C SER A 194 23.10 25.66 -2.77
N GLY A 195 22.59 26.78 -2.20
CA GLY A 195 23.32 28.01 -2.00
C GLY A 195 24.19 28.10 -0.74
N GLU A 196 24.02 27.19 0.24
CA GLU A 196 24.71 27.25 1.52
C GLU A 196 25.97 26.37 1.61
N ARG A 197 26.79 26.31 0.54
CA ARG A 197 28.10 25.64 0.67
C ARG A 197 29.19 26.47 1.39
N ASN A 198 28.89 27.70 1.83
CA ASN A 198 29.87 28.57 2.47
C ASN A 198 29.33 29.33 3.67
N LEU A 199 28.93 28.63 4.73
CA LEU A 199 28.93 29.27 6.05
C LEU A 199 29.34 28.24 7.10
N ARG A 200 30.61 28.33 7.50
CA ARG A 200 31.20 27.68 8.67
C ARG A 200 30.39 28.03 9.89
N CYS A 201 30.18 27.04 10.73
CA CYS A 201 29.68 27.16 12.08
C CYS A 201 30.17 28.45 12.78
N ARG A 202 29.21 29.28 13.13
CA ARG A 202 29.35 30.10 14.32
C ARG A 202 28.13 29.91 15.18
N SER A 203 28.36 29.26 16.30
CA SER A 203 27.45 29.17 17.42
C SER A 203 27.00 30.57 17.85
N SER A 204 25.71 30.80 17.93
CA SER A 204 25.15 31.73 18.88
C SER A 204 23.71 31.34 19.20
N LEU A 205 23.51 31.12 20.46
CA LEU A 205 22.26 31.07 21.19
C LEU A 205 21.41 32.28 20.86
N SER A 206 20.15 32.04 20.48
CA SER A 206 19.00 32.85 20.96
C SER A 206 17.72 32.28 20.35
N GLU A 207 16.83 31.78 21.20
CA GLU A 207 15.40 31.73 20.96
C GLU A 207 14.86 33.16 20.73
N PRO A 208 13.68 33.29 20.04
CA PRO A 208 12.43 32.90 20.65
C PRO A 208 11.37 32.32 19.69
N SER A 209 10.53 31.50 20.29
CA SER A 209 9.23 31.06 19.90
C SER A 209 8.37 32.11 19.18
N THR A 210 7.91 31.77 17.97
CA THR A 210 6.62 32.24 17.47
C THR A 210 5.93 31.10 16.71
N SER A 211 4.90 30.60 17.37
CA SER A 211 3.90 29.73 16.79
C SER A 211 3.19 30.48 15.66
N THR A 212 3.54 30.18 14.42
CA THR A 212 2.76 30.62 13.26
C THR A 212 1.80 29.51 12.89
N SER A 213 0.53 29.74 13.25
CA SER A 213 -0.60 28.95 12.78
C SER A 213 -0.60 28.92 11.25
N CYS A 214 -0.63 27.71 10.67
CA CYS A 214 -0.87 27.47 9.25
C CYS A 214 -2.34 27.76 8.92
N LEU A 215 -2.73 29.03 8.98
CA LEU A 215 -3.96 29.50 8.33
C LEU A 215 -3.58 29.83 6.90
N SER A 216 -3.89 28.90 5.99
CA SER A 216 -3.81 29.12 4.57
C SER A 216 -4.76 30.25 4.16
N SER A 217 -4.20 31.41 3.92
CA SER A 217 -4.88 32.47 3.23
C SER A 217 -5.16 32.07 1.79
N VAL A 218 -6.42 31.80 1.51
CA VAL A 218 -6.96 31.80 0.14
C VAL A 218 -6.94 33.26 -0.32
N THR A 219 -5.86 33.69 -0.93
CA THR A 219 -5.86 34.87 -1.84
C THR A 219 -4.62 34.85 -2.70
N ALA A 220 -4.89 34.96 -3.99
CA ALA A 220 -4.04 35.46 -5.07
C ALA A 220 -2.77 34.68 -5.42
N ASP A 221 -2.75 34.22 -6.67
CA ASP A 221 -1.61 33.88 -7.52
C ASP A 221 -0.38 34.81 -7.32
N LYS A 222 0.33 34.64 -6.21
CA LYS A 222 1.72 35.04 -6.13
C LYS A 222 2.54 33.83 -6.50
N GLU A 223 3.06 33.84 -7.72
CA GLU A 223 4.05 32.90 -8.23
C GLU A 223 5.19 32.75 -7.20
N GLN A 224 5.11 31.71 -6.38
CA GLN A 224 6.26 31.31 -5.57
C GLN A 224 7.33 30.87 -6.55
N PRO A 225 8.58 31.41 -6.45
CA PRO A 225 9.69 30.92 -7.24
C PRO A 225 9.76 29.41 -7.01
N MET A 226 9.91 28.66 -8.10
CA MET A 226 9.93 27.21 -8.10
C MET A 226 10.93 26.71 -7.07
N LYS A 227 10.42 26.27 -5.91
CA LYS A 227 11.23 25.56 -4.92
C LYS A 227 11.74 24.30 -5.62
N GLU A 228 13.05 24.23 -5.79
CA GLU A 228 13.68 23.02 -6.33
C GLU A 228 13.32 21.85 -5.45
N ARG A 229 12.68 20.83 -6.04
CA ARG A 229 12.24 19.62 -5.35
C ARG A 229 13.43 18.68 -5.17
N LYS A 230 14.43 19.16 -4.44
CA LYS A 230 15.67 18.46 -4.14
C LYS A 230 16.11 18.72 -2.71
N GLY A 231 16.82 17.78 -2.14
CA GLY A 231 17.40 17.91 -0.81
C GLY A 231 16.40 17.94 0.32
N TRP A 232 15.14 17.48 0.09
CA TRP A 232 14.16 17.35 1.14
C TRP A 232 14.55 16.21 2.08
N SER A 233 14.30 16.41 3.35
CA SER A 233 14.47 15.38 4.37
C SER A 233 13.43 15.51 5.47
N ILE A 234 13.04 14.37 6.02
CA ILE A 234 12.25 14.26 7.25
C ILE A 234 13.08 13.51 8.27
N THR A 235 13.09 14.00 9.50
CA THR A 235 13.66 13.31 10.65
C THR A 235 12.55 13.06 11.66
N VAL A 236 12.39 11.82 12.09
CA VAL A 236 11.46 11.41 13.13
C VAL A 236 12.19 11.38 14.46
N HIS A 237 11.65 12.08 15.44
CA HIS A 237 12.20 12.18 16.78
C HIS A 237 11.26 11.51 17.78
N ASP A 238 11.81 10.89 18.78
CA ASP A 238 11.06 10.42 19.95
C ASP A 238 10.62 11.58 20.85
N LEU A 239 9.95 11.28 21.95
CA LEU A 239 9.50 12.28 22.92
C LEU A 239 10.65 12.95 23.68
N SER A 240 11.84 12.34 23.73
CA SER A 240 13.04 12.95 24.29
C SER A 240 13.68 13.96 23.34
N GLY A 241 13.22 14.01 22.09
CA GLY A 241 13.80 14.83 21.02
C GLY A 241 14.98 14.17 20.31
N SER A 242 15.26 12.89 20.60
CA SER A 242 16.32 12.13 19.93
C SER A 242 15.85 11.67 18.54
N PRO A 243 16.66 11.81 17.49
CA PRO A 243 16.30 11.34 16.15
C PRO A 243 16.39 9.82 16.09
N VAL A 244 15.29 9.15 15.74
CA VAL A 244 15.16 7.68 15.71
C VAL A 244 14.98 7.10 14.31
N ALA A 245 14.49 7.89 13.35
CA ALA A 245 14.44 7.52 11.94
C ALA A 245 14.53 8.76 11.05
N ALA A 246 14.87 8.56 9.77
CA ALA A 246 14.88 9.65 8.80
C ALA A 246 14.50 9.15 7.40
N ALA A 247 13.94 10.04 6.58
CA ALA A 247 13.82 9.88 5.14
C ALA A 247 14.57 11.03 4.46
N SER A 248 15.52 10.72 3.60
CA SER A 248 16.33 11.70 2.87
C SER A 248 16.14 11.52 1.37
N MET A 249 15.81 12.59 0.66
CA MET A 249 15.73 12.58 -0.80
C MET A 249 17.13 12.43 -1.39
N VAL A 250 17.42 11.27 -1.97
CA VAL A 250 18.72 10.95 -2.58
C VAL A 250 18.73 11.17 -4.09
N THR A 251 17.58 11.06 -4.73
CA THR A 251 17.39 11.44 -6.14
C THR A 251 16.33 12.52 -6.21
N PRO A 252 16.64 13.70 -6.76
CA PRO A 252 15.68 14.79 -6.84
C PRO A 252 14.54 14.47 -7.79
N PHE A 253 13.36 15.02 -7.49
CA PHE A 253 12.20 14.93 -8.37
C PHE A 253 12.29 16.01 -9.43
N VAL A 254 12.74 15.65 -10.60
CA VAL A 254 12.92 16.57 -11.75
C VAL A 254 12.13 16.08 -12.96
N PRO A 255 11.62 16.99 -13.81
CA PRO A 255 10.92 16.58 -15.01
C PRO A 255 11.88 15.91 -15.97
N SER A 256 11.44 14.85 -16.63
CA SER A 256 12.21 14.25 -17.72
C SER A 256 12.28 15.17 -18.94
N PRO A 257 13.36 15.14 -19.71
CA PRO A 257 13.52 15.98 -20.90
C PRO A 257 12.29 15.93 -21.82
N GLY A 258 11.78 17.09 -22.22
CA GLY A 258 10.62 17.21 -23.11
C GLY A 258 9.26 16.97 -22.42
N THR A 259 9.22 16.71 -21.12
CA THR A 259 7.98 16.49 -20.35
C THR A 259 7.82 17.49 -19.20
N ASP A 260 6.64 17.51 -18.60
CA ASP A 260 6.32 18.33 -17.42
C ASP A 260 6.23 17.48 -16.14
N ARG A 261 6.76 16.26 -16.18
CA ARG A 261 6.59 15.29 -15.09
C ARG A 261 7.86 14.50 -14.81
N VAL A 262 7.97 14.02 -13.58
CA VAL A 262 8.92 12.99 -13.18
C VAL A 262 8.50 11.68 -13.83
N SER A 263 9.35 11.04 -14.61
CA SER A 263 9.02 9.81 -15.32
C SER A 263 9.51 8.55 -14.58
N ARG A 264 8.96 7.40 -14.95
CA ARG A 264 9.39 6.10 -14.43
C ARG A 264 10.85 5.76 -14.75
N TYR A 265 11.38 6.30 -15.86
CA TYR A 265 12.78 6.08 -16.27
C TYR A 265 13.78 6.93 -15.49
N ASN A 266 13.31 8.01 -14.87
CA ASN A 266 14.11 8.88 -13.99
C ASN A 266 13.27 9.26 -12.77
N PRO A 267 12.98 8.29 -11.86
CA PRO A 267 12.13 8.54 -10.68
C PRO A 267 12.88 9.38 -9.65
N GLY A 268 12.12 10.13 -8.87
CA GLY A 268 12.65 10.67 -7.62
C GLY A 268 12.78 9.55 -6.59
N ALA A 269 13.74 9.66 -5.68
CA ALA A 269 13.97 8.61 -4.70
C ALA A 269 14.31 9.14 -3.31
N TRP A 270 13.79 8.44 -2.32
CA TRP A 270 14.05 8.62 -0.90
C TRP A 270 14.82 7.41 -0.36
N LEU A 271 15.79 7.68 0.51
CA LEU A 271 16.45 6.70 1.35
C LEU A 271 15.87 6.78 2.76
N ILE A 272 15.32 5.67 3.23
CA ILE A 272 14.81 5.57 4.59
C ILE A 272 15.93 5.01 5.48
N LEU A 273 16.18 5.71 6.56
CA LEU A 273 17.27 5.45 7.50
C LEU A 273 16.71 5.09 8.87
N ARG A 274 17.29 4.11 9.51
CA ARG A 274 17.05 3.77 10.90
C ARG A 274 18.26 4.16 11.76
N HIS A 275 18.01 4.51 13.00
CA HIS A 275 19.08 4.73 13.96
C HIS A 275 19.71 3.37 14.31
N GLY A 276 21.04 3.27 14.18
CA GLY A 276 21.86 2.14 14.67
C GLY A 276 22.58 2.57 15.94
N HIS A 277 23.35 1.64 16.55
CA HIS A 277 24.04 1.92 17.83
C HIS A 277 24.92 3.19 17.84
N SER A 278 25.46 3.59 16.69
CA SER A 278 26.30 4.80 16.58
C SER A 278 26.20 5.50 15.24
N THR A 279 25.47 4.94 14.28
CA THR A 279 25.36 5.46 12.91
C THR A 279 23.97 5.23 12.33
N TRP A 280 23.62 6.02 11.34
CA TRP A 280 22.44 5.79 10.53
C TRP A 280 22.63 4.59 9.60
N LYS A 281 21.70 3.64 9.62
CA LYS A 281 21.69 2.48 8.73
C LYS A 281 20.62 2.64 7.65
N PRO A 282 20.96 2.46 6.37
CA PRO A 282 19.97 2.35 5.32
C PRO A 282 19.01 1.18 5.60
N TRP A 283 17.70 1.44 5.49
CA TRP A 283 16.67 0.43 5.72
C TRP A 283 15.85 0.15 4.48
N GLY A 284 15.51 1.18 3.70
CA GLY A 284 14.71 1.01 2.51
C GLY A 284 14.86 2.17 1.53
N ARG A 285 14.49 1.91 0.28
CA ARG A 285 14.46 2.88 -0.82
C ARG A 285 13.05 2.98 -1.38
N LEU A 286 12.49 4.20 -1.37
CA LEU A 286 11.23 4.53 -1.99
C LEU A 286 11.50 5.34 -3.26
N GLU A 287 10.97 4.89 -4.38
CA GLU A 287 10.95 5.64 -5.64
C GLU A 287 9.54 6.02 -6.01
N ALA A 288 9.37 7.22 -6.59
CA ALA A 288 8.07 7.67 -7.08
C ALA A 288 8.18 8.47 -8.37
N TRP A 289 7.11 8.38 -9.19
CA TRP A 289 7.01 9.03 -10.50
C TRP A 289 5.55 9.26 -10.91
N ARG A 290 5.32 10.08 -11.93
CA ARG A 290 3.98 10.21 -12.57
C ARG A 290 3.83 9.22 -13.70
N GLU A 291 2.75 8.47 -13.69
CA GLU A 291 2.45 7.43 -14.67
C GLU A 291 1.32 7.85 -15.62
N GLY A 292 1.36 7.30 -16.85
CA GLY A 292 0.34 7.51 -17.88
C GLY A 292 0.40 8.85 -18.61
N ASN A 293 -0.29 8.93 -19.75
CA ASN A 293 -0.28 10.11 -20.64
C ASN A 293 -0.93 11.36 -20.04
N GLY A 294 -1.74 11.24 -18.99
CA GLY A 294 -2.37 12.35 -18.29
C GLY A 294 -1.73 12.74 -16.96
N GLY A 295 -0.76 11.95 -16.45
CA GLY A 295 -0.15 12.19 -15.12
C GLY A 295 -1.12 12.01 -13.94
N PHE A 296 -2.22 11.29 -14.15
CA PHE A 296 -3.28 11.11 -13.13
C PHE A 296 -2.94 10.08 -12.06
N LEU A 297 -1.88 9.32 -12.24
CA LEU A 297 -1.43 8.30 -11.30
C LEU A 297 -0.03 8.63 -10.80
N LEU A 298 0.18 8.43 -9.51
CA LEU A 298 1.48 8.39 -8.86
C LEU A 298 1.93 6.93 -8.80
N GLY A 299 2.94 6.57 -9.58
CA GLY A 299 3.62 5.28 -9.47
C GLY A 299 4.64 5.30 -8.35
N TYR A 300 4.80 4.20 -7.65
CA TYR A 300 5.80 4.03 -6.61
C TYR A 300 6.40 2.63 -6.59
N ARG A 301 7.64 2.53 -6.10
CA ARG A 301 8.32 1.28 -5.81
C ARG A 301 9.04 1.41 -4.47
N PHE A 302 8.89 0.42 -3.62
CA PHE A 302 9.62 0.34 -2.37
C PHE A 302 10.43 -0.95 -2.31
N GLU A 303 11.70 -0.81 -1.96
CA GLU A 303 12.66 -1.89 -1.81
C GLU A 303 13.28 -1.82 -0.41
N LEU A 304 13.38 -2.96 0.25
CA LEU A 304 14.13 -3.10 1.49
C LEU A 304 15.62 -3.28 1.15
N ILE A 305 16.48 -2.67 1.93
CA ILE A 305 17.94 -2.81 1.79
C ILE A 305 18.41 -3.84 2.83
N SER A 306 19.11 -4.89 2.36
CA SER A 306 19.67 -5.91 3.25
C SER A 306 20.75 -5.32 4.16
N GLU A 307 21.01 -5.96 5.30
CA GLU A 307 22.03 -5.49 6.27
C GLU A 307 23.45 -5.39 5.68
N GLY A 308 23.73 -6.12 4.62
CA GLY A 308 24.98 -6.02 3.86
C GLY A 308 25.04 -4.86 2.88
N GLY A 309 23.93 -4.16 2.63
CA GLY A 309 23.85 -2.99 1.74
C GLY A 309 23.97 -3.29 0.24
N ILE A 310 24.15 -4.55 -0.15
CA ILE A 310 24.41 -4.96 -1.55
C ILE A 310 23.12 -5.38 -2.24
N ASP A 311 22.24 -6.10 -1.55
CA ASP A 311 21.02 -6.64 -2.12
C ASP A 311 19.79 -5.83 -1.70
N THR A 312 18.88 -5.60 -2.65
CA THR A 312 17.58 -5.01 -2.38
C THR A 312 16.47 -6.03 -2.59
N ILE A 313 15.45 -5.98 -1.74
CA ILE A 313 14.29 -6.86 -1.78
C ILE A 313 13.07 -6.00 -2.14
N PRO A 314 12.46 -6.19 -3.34
CA PRO A 314 11.27 -5.44 -3.71
C PRO A 314 10.08 -5.88 -2.86
N LEU A 315 9.47 -4.95 -2.13
CA LEU A 315 8.32 -5.20 -1.25
C LEU A 315 7.01 -4.61 -1.80
N ALA A 316 7.07 -3.52 -2.57
CA ALA A 316 5.89 -2.89 -3.15
C ALA A 316 6.21 -2.26 -4.50
N ASN A 317 5.25 -2.39 -5.45
CA ASN A 317 5.28 -1.70 -6.74
C ASN A 317 3.82 -1.52 -7.20
N SER A 318 3.32 -0.28 -7.17
CA SER A 318 1.91 -0.01 -7.45
C SER A 318 1.69 1.46 -7.84
N THR A 319 0.42 1.85 -7.96
CA THR A 319 0.02 3.21 -8.31
C THR A 319 -1.08 3.73 -7.38
N ILE A 320 -1.10 5.05 -7.15
CA ILE A 320 -2.13 5.75 -6.39
C ILE A 320 -2.70 6.86 -7.29
N SER A 321 -4.01 7.13 -7.18
CA SER A 321 -4.61 8.26 -7.90
C SER A 321 -4.04 9.58 -7.41
N ALA A 322 -3.45 10.35 -8.31
CA ALA A 322 -2.93 11.67 -7.98
C ALA A 322 -4.04 12.67 -7.60
N LYS A 323 -5.22 12.55 -8.21
CA LYS A 323 -6.36 13.43 -7.94
C LYS A 323 -7.09 13.08 -6.66
N ASN A 324 -7.34 11.80 -6.44
CA ASN A 324 -8.20 11.34 -5.34
C ASN A 324 -7.39 10.91 -4.11
N GLY A 325 -6.09 10.67 -4.28
CA GLY A 325 -5.30 9.98 -3.28
C GLY A 325 -5.60 8.48 -3.27
N GLY A 326 -5.21 7.82 -2.20
CA GLY A 326 -5.42 6.40 -2.03
C GLY A 326 -4.67 5.84 -0.83
N LYS A 327 -4.36 4.56 -0.88
CA LYS A 327 -3.64 3.86 0.18
C LYS A 327 -2.32 3.31 -0.39
N PHE A 328 -1.20 3.78 0.15
CA PHE A 328 0.10 3.11 0.01
C PHE A 328 0.06 1.85 0.85
N SER A 329 0.47 0.71 0.32
CA SER A 329 0.41 -0.55 1.07
C SER A 329 1.55 -1.48 0.71
N ILE A 330 2.10 -2.13 1.73
CA ILE A 330 3.02 -3.26 1.64
C ILE A 330 2.34 -4.45 2.28
N ASP A 331 1.94 -5.43 1.46
CA ASP A 331 1.29 -6.65 1.93
C ASP A 331 1.75 -7.86 1.12
N ILE A 332 2.35 -8.83 1.80
CA ILE A 332 2.97 -10.02 1.21
C ILE A 332 2.09 -11.27 1.46
N THR A 333 0.83 -11.08 1.79
CA THR A 333 -0.10 -12.18 2.14
C THR A 333 -0.29 -13.17 0.99
N THR A 334 -0.36 -12.69 -0.24
CA THR A 334 -0.65 -13.54 -1.41
C THR A 334 0.57 -14.18 -2.06
N GLY A 335 1.77 -13.95 -1.52
CA GLY A 335 3.03 -14.57 -2.00
C GLY A 335 3.48 -14.14 -3.40
N SER A 336 2.71 -13.32 -4.08
CA SER A 336 3.14 -12.63 -5.31
C SER A 336 3.61 -11.23 -4.92
N THR A 337 4.83 -10.87 -5.32
CA THR A 337 5.21 -9.45 -5.36
C THR A 337 4.09 -8.70 -6.05
N PRO A 338 3.55 -7.61 -5.45
CA PRO A 338 2.39 -6.93 -6.01
C PRO A 338 2.76 -6.23 -7.32
N MET A 339 2.70 -6.98 -8.42
CA MET A 339 2.86 -6.45 -9.77
C MET A 339 1.55 -5.87 -10.32
N THR A 340 0.46 -5.93 -9.55
CA THR A 340 -0.84 -5.46 -10.04
C THR A 340 -1.62 -4.73 -8.96
N SER A 341 -1.67 -3.41 -9.07
CA SER A 341 -2.76 -2.63 -8.49
C SER A 341 -4.09 -3.09 -9.09
N PRO A 342 -5.19 -3.18 -8.32
CA PRO A 342 -6.50 -3.59 -8.86
C PRO A 342 -7.05 -2.68 -9.98
N ASN A 343 -6.38 -1.57 -10.28
CA ASN A 343 -6.78 -0.59 -11.29
C ASN A 343 -5.78 -0.40 -12.45
N SER A 344 -4.72 -1.19 -12.54
CA SER A 344 -3.80 -1.06 -13.68
C SER A 344 -4.14 -2.07 -14.78
N SER A 345 -4.84 -1.58 -15.80
CA SER A 345 -4.84 -2.21 -17.13
C SER A 345 -3.45 -1.97 -17.73
N PHE A 346 -2.58 -2.96 -17.71
CA PHE A 346 -1.39 -2.96 -18.53
C PHE A 346 -1.51 -3.97 -19.65
N ASP A 347 -1.58 -3.45 -20.87
CA ASP A 347 -1.25 -4.14 -22.09
C ASP A 347 0.19 -4.66 -22.02
N LEU A 348 0.35 -5.95 -21.86
CA LEU A 348 1.56 -6.64 -22.31
C LEU A 348 1.36 -6.95 -23.79
N SER A 349 1.74 -6.00 -24.66
CA SER A 349 1.92 -6.29 -26.07
C SER A 349 3.06 -7.31 -26.24
N SER A 350 2.67 -8.40 -26.84
CA SER A 350 3.44 -9.53 -27.34
C SER A 350 4.78 -9.12 -27.97
N GLY A 351 5.87 -9.50 -27.33
CA GLY A 351 7.17 -9.66 -27.96
C GLY A 351 7.48 -11.16 -28.04
N SER A 352 7.26 -11.76 -29.20
CA SER A 352 7.77 -13.09 -29.53
C SER A 352 9.29 -13.04 -29.63
N GLY A 353 9.97 -13.68 -28.71
CA GLY A 353 11.42 -13.90 -28.72
C GLY A 353 11.73 -15.28 -28.22
N SER A 354 12.18 -16.15 -29.12
CA SER A 354 12.58 -17.53 -28.91
C SER A 354 13.71 -17.68 -27.90
N GLY A 355 13.55 -18.68 -27.07
CA GLY A 355 14.48 -19.56 -26.38
C GLY A 355 15.90 -19.09 -26.08
N THR A 356 16.23 -19.10 -24.81
CA THR A 356 17.36 -19.89 -24.25
C THR A 356 17.14 -20.01 -22.74
N ASP A 357 17.16 -21.25 -22.26
CA ASP A 357 17.32 -21.63 -20.86
C ASP A 357 18.53 -20.92 -20.26
N PHE A 358 18.33 -20.20 -19.15
CA PHE A 358 19.34 -20.09 -18.10
C PHE A 358 18.68 -19.67 -16.77
N GLY A 359 18.71 -20.61 -15.81
CA GLY A 359 19.03 -20.36 -14.42
C GLY A 359 18.01 -19.55 -13.59
N SER A 360 17.07 -20.26 -12.98
CA SER A 360 16.65 -20.09 -11.57
C SER A 360 16.84 -18.71 -10.94
N THR A 361 15.90 -17.79 -11.16
CA THR A 361 15.68 -16.63 -10.30
C THR A 361 14.75 -16.98 -9.12
N THR A 362 15.07 -18.04 -8.39
CA THR A 362 14.32 -18.47 -7.19
C THR A 362 14.75 -17.74 -5.90
N GLY A 363 15.71 -16.81 -5.96
CA GLY A 363 16.30 -16.22 -4.78
C GLY A 363 15.52 -15.05 -4.14
N SER A 364 15.00 -14.12 -4.95
CA SER A 364 14.49 -12.84 -4.44
C SER A 364 13.14 -12.93 -3.72
N GLY A 365 12.21 -13.73 -4.24
CA GLY A 365 10.91 -13.94 -3.60
C GLY A 365 11.00 -14.74 -2.28
N SER A 366 11.97 -15.65 -2.20
CA SER A 366 12.21 -16.44 -0.98
C SER A 366 12.76 -15.60 0.18
N LEU A 367 13.65 -14.65 -0.10
CA LEU A 367 14.22 -13.76 0.93
C LEU A 367 13.17 -12.78 1.48
N ALA A 368 12.33 -12.18 0.63
CA ALA A 368 11.24 -11.30 1.08
C ALA A 368 10.30 -12.03 2.04
N ASN A 369 9.98 -13.30 1.75
CA ASN A 369 9.12 -14.14 2.58
C ASN A 369 9.79 -14.57 3.91
N MET A 370 11.11 -14.49 4.04
CA MET A 370 11.82 -14.74 5.31
C MET A 370 11.73 -13.54 6.25
N PHE A 371 11.82 -12.31 5.72
CA PHE A 371 11.85 -11.10 6.55
C PHE A 371 10.47 -10.53 6.84
N TYR A 372 9.53 -10.61 5.88
CA TYR A 372 8.18 -10.07 6.03
C TYR A 372 7.15 -11.07 5.54
N ARG A 373 6.07 -11.24 6.32
CA ARG A 373 4.92 -12.09 5.98
C ARG A 373 3.63 -11.33 6.26
N GLY A 374 2.62 -11.59 5.45
CA GLY A 374 1.31 -11.01 5.65
C GLY A 374 1.29 -9.51 5.43
N PHE A 375 0.47 -8.83 6.19
CA PHE A 375 0.36 -7.37 6.16
C PHE A 375 1.56 -6.72 6.87
N VAL A 376 2.30 -5.87 6.17
CA VAL A 376 3.43 -5.15 6.72
C VAL A 376 3.01 -3.77 7.18
N MET A 377 2.56 -2.92 6.24
CA MET A 377 2.08 -1.58 6.54
C MET A 377 1.10 -1.06 5.50
N SER A 378 0.34 -0.04 5.87
CA SER A 378 -0.32 0.85 4.91
C SER A 378 -0.33 2.29 5.43
N ALA A 379 -0.36 3.25 4.52
CA ALA A 379 -0.50 4.67 4.84
C ALA A 379 -1.52 5.31 3.90
N THR A 380 -2.35 6.22 4.43
CA THR A 380 -3.20 7.07 3.61
C THR A 380 -2.36 8.12 2.92
N VAL A 381 -2.65 8.39 1.65
CA VAL A 381 -2.00 9.43 0.85
C VAL A 381 -3.11 10.26 0.21
N GLU A 382 -3.15 11.54 0.51
CA GLU A 382 -4.12 12.45 -0.07
C GLU A 382 -3.75 12.87 -1.49
N GLY A 383 -4.76 13.30 -2.26
CA GLY A 383 -4.54 13.73 -3.64
C GLY A 383 -3.93 15.13 -3.73
N ASP A 384 -3.47 15.48 -4.93
CA ASP A 384 -2.86 16.78 -5.24
C ASP A 384 -3.67 17.96 -4.68
N GLY A 385 -3.00 18.82 -3.90
CA GLY A 385 -3.58 20.07 -3.38
C GLY A 385 -4.56 19.90 -2.22
N LYS A 386 -4.68 18.72 -1.65
CA LYS A 386 -5.44 18.47 -0.43
C LYS A 386 -4.51 18.50 0.78
N CYS A 387 -5.01 19.03 1.90
CA CYS A 387 -4.31 18.96 3.18
C CYS A 387 -4.19 17.50 3.62
N SER A 388 -2.98 17.05 3.91
CA SER A 388 -2.69 15.67 4.25
C SER A 388 -2.54 15.47 5.75
N GLN A 389 -3.13 14.39 6.26
CA GLN A 389 -2.91 13.89 7.61
C GLN A 389 -2.75 12.37 7.54
N PRO A 390 -1.56 11.88 7.18
CA PRO A 390 -1.37 10.46 6.98
C PRO A 390 -1.76 9.63 8.21
N GLU A 391 -2.50 8.55 7.96
CA GLU A 391 -2.78 7.51 8.93
C GLU A 391 -2.02 6.27 8.52
N VAL A 392 -1.21 5.72 9.44
CA VAL A 392 -0.28 4.64 9.19
C VAL A 392 -0.68 3.44 10.03
N GLU A 393 -0.98 2.33 9.38
CA GLU A 393 -1.20 1.04 10.00
C GLU A 393 0.05 0.17 9.82
N ILE A 394 0.53 -0.48 10.86
CA ILE A 394 1.71 -1.36 10.80
C ILE A 394 1.39 -2.67 11.51
N GLY A 395 1.66 -3.80 10.85
CA GLY A 395 1.46 -5.12 11.44
C GLY A 395 2.31 -5.30 12.70
N MET A 396 1.70 -5.76 13.80
CA MET A 396 2.36 -5.90 15.09
C MET A 396 3.66 -6.73 15.01
N GLN A 397 3.67 -7.74 14.16
CA GLN A 397 4.79 -8.65 13.95
C GLN A 397 6.06 -7.99 13.36
N HIS A 398 5.93 -6.77 12.82
CA HIS A 398 7.03 -6.05 12.17
C HIS A 398 7.61 -4.92 13.04
N ILE A 399 7.10 -4.76 14.26
CA ILE A 399 7.58 -3.79 15.23
C ILE A 399 8.10 -4.53 16.46
N THR A 400 9.41 -4.49 16.66
CA THR A 400 10.07 -5.04 17.83
C THR A 400 10.49 -3.95 18.83
N CYS A 401 10.71 -2.74 18.33
CA CYS A 401 11.11 -1.57 19.12
C CYS A 401 10.49 -0.29 18.56
N THR A 402 10.66 0.82 19.24
CA THR A 402 10.13 2.13 18.85
C THR A 402 10.75 2.63 17.55
N GLU A 403 12.03 2.34 17.33
CA GLU A 403 12.79 2.71 16.13
C GLU A 403 12.24 2.03 14.87
N ASP A 404 11.71 0.79 15.00
CA ASP A 404 11.04 0.11 13.88
C ASP A 404 9.80 0.90 13.45
N ALA A 405 8.96 1.29 14.42
CA ALA A 405 7.78 2.09 14.14
C ALA A 405 8.13 3.45 13.50
N ALA A 406 9.19 4.09 13.98
CA ALA A 406 9.67 5.37 13.46
C ALA A 406 10.11 5.27 11.99
N ALA A 407 10.74 4.16 11.57
CA ALA A 407 11.14 3.94 10.18
C ALA A 407 9.91 3.85 9.24
N PHE A 408 8.85 3.16 9.66
CA PHE A 408 7.60 3.11 8.91
C PHE A 408 6.89 4.48 8.87
N VAL A 409 6.94 5.25 9.95
CA VAL A 409 6.43 6.63 9.98
C VAL A 409 7.20 7.53 9.01
N ALA A 410 8.54 7.41 8.97
CA ALA A 410 9.37 8.14 8.01
C ALA A 410 9.07 7.75 6.55
N LEU A 411 8.82 6.46 6.29
CA LEU A 411 8.41 5.96 4.98
C LEU A 411 7.04 6.53 4.56
N ALA A 412 6.08 6.56 5.47
CA ALA A 412 4.76 7.13 5.20
C ALA A 412 4.84 8.63 4.87
N ALA A 413 5.63 9.38 5.64
CA ALA A 413 5.88 10.80 5.39
C ALA A 413 6.57 11.05 4.04
N ALA A 414 7.57 10.22 3.68
CA ALA A 414 8.24 10.30 2.38
C ALA A 414 7.28 9.99 1.21
N MET A 415 6.37 9.04 1.41
CA MET A 415 5.36 8.70 0.40
C MET A 415 4.36 9.85 0.21
N ASP A 416 3.91 10.47 1.28
CA ASP A 416 3.03 11.63 1.26
C ASP A 416 3.70 12.81 0.53
N LEU A 417 4.92 13.18 0.92
CA LEU A 417 5.72 14.20 0.25
C LEU A 417 6.02 13.89 -1.21
N SER A 418 6.02 12.61 -1.60
CA SER A 418 6.21 12.22 -3.01
C SER A 418 5.04 12.65 -3.88
N MET A 419 3.82 12.77 -3.34
CA MET A 419 2.67 13.30 -4.05
C MET A 419 2.95 14.75 -4.48
N ASP A 420 3.46 15.57 -3.57
CA ASP A 420 3.81 16.97 -3.83
C ASP A 420 5.08 17.09 -4.69
N ALA A 421 6.10 16.29 -4.41
CA ALA A 421 7.32 16.28 -5.20
C ALA A 421 7.10 15.86 -6.66
N CYS A 422 6.08 15.03 -6.93
CA CYS A 422 5.69 14.59 -8.27
C CYS A 422 4.64 15.48 -8.94
N ARG A 423 4.23 16.61 -8.35
CA ARG A 423 3.31 17.55 -9.03
C ARG A 423 3.82 17.93 -10.40
N LEU A 424 2.91 18.14 -11.35
CA LEU A 424 3.26 18.57 -12.69
C LEU A 424 4.00 19.92 -12.64
N PHE A 425 5.02 20.07 -13.47
CA PHE A 425 5.75 21.31 -13.63
C PHE A 425 4.97 22.26 -14.56
N SER A 426 4.77 23.52 -14.16
CA SER A 426 3.95 24.46 -14.90
C SER A 426 4.48 24.71 -16.32
N GLN A 427 3.59 25.01 -17.26
CA GLN A 427 3.92 25.29 -18.67
C GLN A 427 4.82 26.54 -18.85
N LYS A 428 4.83 27.48 -17.89
CA LYS A 428 5.73 28.64 -17.94
C LYS A 428 7.20 28.24 -17.90
N LEU A 429 7.52 27.17 -17.17
CA LEU A 429 8.87 26.61 -17.16
C LEU A 429 9.25 26.02 -18.52
N LYS A 430 8.30 25.44 -19.25
CA LYS A 430 8.56 24.96 -20.62
C LYS A 430 9.02 26.07 -21.56
N LYS A 431 8.51 27.29 -21.39
CA LYS A 431 8.94 28.46 -22.18
C LYS A 431 10.33 28.92 -21.79
N GLN A 432 10.65 28.98 -20.50
CA GLN A 432 11.97 29.40 -20.03
C GLN A 432 13.06 28.38 -20.40
N LEU A 433 12.83 27.09 -20.22
CA LEU A 433 13.79 26.05 -20.61
C LEU A 433 14.00 25.97 -22.13
N ARG A 434 12.99 26.32 -22.95
CA ARG A 434 13.16 26.43 -24.42
C ARG A 434 13.96 27.65 -24.81
N GLN A 435 13.92 28.75 -24.07
CA GLN A 435 14.73 29.95 -24.34
C GLN A 435 16.21 29.73 -24.00
N PHE A 436 16.52 28.94 -22.94
CA PHE A 436 17.93 28.60 -22.61
C PHE A 436 18.56 27.56 -23.53
N HIS A 437 17.82 26.90 -24.39
CA HIS A 437 18.36 25.97 -25.40
C HIS A 437 18.53 26.61 -26.80
N LEU A 438 18.18 27.89 -26.94
CA LEU A 438 18.28 28.64 -28.21
C LEU A 438 19.33 29.78 -28.15
N GLU A 439 20.05 29.93 -27.05
CA GLU A 439 21.28 30.68 -26.87
C GLU A 439 22.47 29.71 -26.69
#